data_e850b479842b436063cc6d017ba9c2d7
#
_entry.id   e850b479842b436063cc6d017ba9c2d7
#
_cell.length_a   1.000
_cell.length_b   1.000
_cell.length_c   1.000
_cell.angle_alpha   90.00
_cell.angle_beta   90.00
_cell.angle_gamma   90.00
#
_symmetry.space_group_name_H-M   'P 1'
#
loop_
_entity.id
_entity.type
_entity.pdbx_description
1 polymer ?
#
loop_
_entity_poly.entity_id
_entity_poly.type
_entity_poly.pdbx_seq_one_letter_code
_entity_poly.pdbx_strand_id
1 'polypeptide(L)'
;EAICYQTRDVMDAMVADSGVPMREMRVDGGITANSLCMQMQADIMGIDITRPLIGETTALGAAYAAGLAVGFWSSQDEVKKQWQQSRRWSPTSTLDVREAGYKQWKKAVERTLNWVD
;
A
#
# COMPACT_ATOMS: atom_id res chain seq x y z
N GLU A 1 14.55 -0.98 0.83
CA GLU A 1 14.08 -0.93 -0.57
C GLU A 1 13.38 -2.23 -0.99
N ALA A 2 13.92 -3.43 -0.70
CA ALA A 2 13.37 -4.69 -1.16
C ALA A 2 11.88 -4.87 -0.84
N ILE A 3 11.44 -4.54 0.39
CA ILE A 3 10.03 -4.58 0.78
C ILE A 3 9.16 -3.71 -0.14
N CYS A 4 9.65 -2.52 -0.50
CA CYS A 4 8.91 -1.59 -1.36
C CYS A 4 8.82 -2.10 -2.80
N TYR A 5 9.88 -2.72 -3.33
CA TYR A 5 9.86 -3.34 -4.65
C TYR A 5 8.95 -4.56 -4.70
N GLN A 6 8.97 -5.43 -3.67
CA GLN A 6 8.04 -6.56 -3.59
C GLN A 6 6.58 -6.09 -3.55
N THR A 7 6.29 -5.02 -2.81
CA THR A 7 4.96 -4.42 -2.82
C THR A 7 4.58 -3.95 -4.23
N ARG A 8 5.50 -3.32 -4.97
CA ARG A 8 5.26 -2.93 -6.36
C ARG A 8 4.98 -4.14 -7.25
N ASP A 9 5.73 -5.23 -7.14
CA ASP A 9 5.49 -6.46 -7.90
C ASP A 9 4.06 -6.98 -7.72
N VAL A 10 3.59 -7.03 -6.45
CA VAL A 10 2.22 -7.47 -6.13
C VAL A 10 1.17 -6.51 -6.70
N MET A 11 1.39 -5.21 -6.54
CA MET A 11 0.43 -4.20 -7.00
C MET A 11 0.35 -4.12 -8.52
N ASP A 12 1.49 -4.25 -9.23
CA ASP A 12 1.51 -4.31 -10.69
C ASP A 12 0.72 -5.54 -11.20
N ALA A 13 0.85 -6.70 -10.54
CA ALA A 13 0.06 -7.88 -10.84
C ALA A 13 -1.44 -7.65 -10.60
N MET A 14 -1.83 -7.04 -9.47
CA MET A 14 -3.23 -6.72 -9.17
C MET A 14 -3.83 -5.74 -10.19
N VAL A 15 -3.07 -4.74 -10.63
CA VAL A 15 -3.52 -3.80 -11.68
C VAL A 15 -3.68 -4.53 -13.01
N ALA A 16 -2.75 -5.45 -13.36
CA ALA A 16 -2.84 -6.25 -14.58
C ALA A 16 -4.08 -7.15 -14.58
N ASP A 17 -4.38 -7.80 -13.45
CA ASP A 17 -5.53 -8.71 -13.32
C ASP A 17 -6.88 -7.97 -13.30
N SER A 18 -6.94 -6.84 -12.59
CA SER A 18 -8.20 -6.09 -12.43
C SER A 18 -8.51 -5.12 -13.56
N GLY A 19 -7.48 -4.65 -14.29
CA GLY A 19 -7.58 -3.56 -15.26
C GLY A 19 -7.87 -2.19 -14.64
N VAL A 20 -7.84 -2.08 -13.29
CA VAL A 20 -8.12 -0.84 -12.56
C VAL A 20 -6.81 -0.14 -12.19
N PRO A 21 -6.55 1.07 -12.71
CA PRO A 21 -5.35 1.80 -12.36
C PRO A 21 -5.36 2.24 -10.90
N MET A 22 -4.25 2.01 -10.19
CA MET A 22 -4.08 2.45 -8.82
C MET A 22 -3.64 3.92 -8.77
N ARG A 23 -4.33 4.73 -7.96
CA ARG A 23 -4.02 6.15 -7.75
C ARG A 23 -3.50 6.47 -6.37
N GLU A 24 -3.86 5.66 -5.41
CA GLU A 24 -3.52 5.81 -4.00
C GLU A 24 -3.44 4.44 -3.36
N MET A 25 -2.52 4.25 -2.43
CA MET A 25 -2.42 3.05 -1.62
C MET A 25 -2.58 3.40 -0.15
N ARG A 26 -3.53 2.78 0.53
CA ARG A 26 -3.73 2.89 1.97
C ARG A 26 -2.96 1.81 2.69
N VAL A 27 -2.20 2.21 3.70
CA VAL A 27 -1.28 1.32 4.42
C VAL A 27 -1.56 1.34 5.92
N ASP A 28 -1.38 0.20 6.57
CA ASP A 28 -1.47 0.05 8.02
C ASP A 28 -0.38 -0.89 8.55
N GLY A 29 -0.39 -1.10 9.86
CA GLY A 29 0.58 -1.95 10.54
C GLY A 29 1.86 -1.25 10.96
N GLY A 30 2.69 -1.95 11.72
CA GLY A 30 3.85 -1.38 12.42
C GLY A 30 4.89 -0.73 11.51
N ILE A 31 5.13 -1.29 10.32
CA ILE A 31 6.10 -0.73 9.36
C ILE A 31 5.74 0.69 8.88
N THR A 32 4.45 1.06 8.93
CA THR A 32 3.98 2.37 8.48
C THR A 32 4.39 3.51 9.42
N ALA A 33 4.90 3.21 10.59
CA ALA A 33 5.54 4.18 11.48
C ALA A 33 6.87 4.70 10.92
N ASN A 34 7.54 3.92 10.06
CA ASN A 34 8.78 4.30 9.42
C ASN A 34 8.52 5.22 8.23
N SER A 35 8.67 6.53 8.44
CA SER A 35 8.42 7.54 7.40
C SER A 35 9.33 7.43 6.19
N LEU A 36 10.59 6.97 6.37
CA LEU A 36 11.51 6.74 5.26
C LEU A 36 10.99 5.60 4.38
N CYS A 37 10.57 4.49 4.98
CA CYS A 37 10.01 3.37 4.24
C CYS A 37 8.76 3.79 3.45
N MET A 38 7.88 4.59 4.05
CA MET A 38 6.67 5.08 3.38
C MET A 38 6.97 6.04 2.23
N GLN A 39 7.96 6.93 2.39
CA GLN A 39 8.41 7.80 1.30
C GLN A 39 9.01 6.98 0.15
N MET A 40 9.88 6.01 0.47
CA MET A 40 10.43 5.09 -0.54
C MET A 40 9.34 4.30 -1.25
N GLN A 41 8.30 3.88 -0.52
CA GLN A 41 7.15 3.19 -1.11
C GLN A 41 6.42 4.11 -2.11
N ALA A 42 6.16 5.37 -1.75
CA ALA A 42 5.56 6.35 -2.65
C ALA A 42 6.43 6.58 -3.91
N ASP A 43 7.74 6.74 -3.70
CA ASP A 43 8.71 6.98 -4.79
C ASP A 43 8.81 5.79 -5.75
N ILE A 44 8.82 4.56 -5.24
CA ILE A 44 8.91 3.32 -6.04
C ILE A 44 7.62 3.01 -6.78
N MET A 45 6.47 3.23 -6.12
CA MET A 45 5.14 3.01 -6.71
C MET A 45 4.72 4.12 -7.67
N GLY A 46 5.16 5.35 -7.42
CA GLY A 46 4.75 6.54 -8.16
C GLY A 46 3.32 6.99 -7.89
N ILE A 47 2.78 6.61 -6.74
CA ILE A 47 1.45 6.99 -6.28
C ILE A 47 1.50 7.46 -4.83
N ASP A 48 0.46 8.11 -4.38
CA ASP A 48 0.34 8.52 -2.99
C ASP A 48 0.17 7.32 -2.05
N ILE A 49 0.87 7.38 -0.92
CA ILE A 49 0.72 6.44 0.19
C ILE A 49 0.05 7.17 1.34
N THR A 50 -1.04 6.63 1.86
CA THR A 50 -1.78 7.24 2.98
C THR A 50 -1.91 6.27 4.14
N ARG A 51 -1.72 6.79 5.34
CA ARG A 51 -1.89 6.05 6.60
C ARG A 51 -3.09 6.59 7.36
N PRO A 52 -3.98 5.72 7.87
CA PRO A 52 -5.10 6.14 8.72
C PRO A 52 -4.61 6.65 10.08
N LEU A 53 -5.46 7.41 10.76
CA LEU A 53 -5.21 7.88 12.12
C LEU A 53 -5.18 6.70 13.11
N ILE A 54 -6.07 5.74 12.91
CA ILE A 54 -6.16 4.50 13.70
C ILE A 54 -5.35 3.43 12.98
N GLY A 55 -4.24 3.00 13.57
CA GLY A 55 -3.30 2.02 12.98
C GLY A 55 -3.76 0.56 13.11
N GLU A 56 -4.69 0.25 14.03
CA GLU A 56 -5.23 -1.09 14.25
C GLU A 56 -6.47 -1.33 13.36
N THR A 57 -6.27 -1.32 12.04
CA THR A 57 -7.39 -1.39 11.08
C THR A 57 -8.10 -2.73 11.06
N THR A 58 -7.44 -3.83 11.41
CA THR A 58 -8.07 -5.16 11.52
C THR A 58 -9.11 -5.19 12.63
N ALA A 59 -8.77 -4.73 13.83
CA ALA A 59 -9.69 -4.65 14.96
C ALA A 59 -10.83 -3.66 14.67
N LEU A 60 -10.49 -2.51 14.05
CA LEU A 60 -11.47 -1.52 13.65
C LEU A 60 -12.44 -2.07 12.59
N GLY A 61 -11.97 -2.84 11.63
CA GLY A 61 -12.81 -3.51 10.63
C GLY A 61 -13.80 -4.48 11.25
N ALA A 62 -13.36 -5.29 12.22
CA ALA A 62 -14.23 -6.18 12.98
C ALA A 62 -15.29 -5.41 13.78
N ALA A 63 -14.90 -4.30 14.41
CA ALA A 63 -15.83 -3.43 15.14
C ALA A 63 -16.88 -2.80 14.20
N TYR A 64 -16.46 -2.36 13.00
CA TYR A 64 -17.40 -1.83 11.99
C TYR A 64 -18.37 -2.89 11.50
N ALA A 65 -17.90 -4.12 11.23
CA ALA A 65 -18.79 -5.22 10.83
C ALA A 65 -19.82 -5.55 11.90
N ALA A 66 -19.39 -5.64 13.16
CA ALA A 66 -20.28 -5.87 14.30
C ALA A 66 -21.30 -4.72 14.48
N GLY A 67 -20.84 -3.48 14.41
CA GLY A 67 -21.69 -2.30 14.55
C GLY A 67 -22.75 -2.18 13.45
N LEU A 68 -22.39 -2.51 12.20
CA LEU A 68 -23.36 -2.59 11.11
C LEU A 68 -24.39 -3.70 11.34
N ALA A 69 -23.96 -4.87 11.83
CA ALA A 69 -24.83 -6.01 12.07
C ALA A 69 -25.88 -5.73 13.16
N VAL A 70 -25.54 -4.96 14.20
CA VAL A 70 -26.46 -4.60 15.28
C VAL A 70 -27.15 -3.24 15.08
N GLY A 71 -26.92 -2.57 13.95
CA GLY A 71 -27.56 -1.30 13.63
C GLY A 71 -26.98 -0.08 14.35
N PHE A 72 -25.76 -0.17 14.88
CA PHE A 72 -25.05 0.98 15.47
C PHE A 72 -24.70 2.02 14.39
N TRP A 73 -24.27 1.56 13.21
CA TRP A 73 -24.17 2.36 11.98
C TRP A 73 -25.24 1.90 11.00
N SER A 74 -25.90 2.86 10.37
CA SER A 74 -27.01 2.60 9.45
C SER A 74 -26.56 2.10 8.08
N SER A 75 -25.30 2.36 7.69
CA SER A 75 -24.79 2.01 6.37
C SER A 75 -23.25 1.99 6.33
N GLN A 76 -22.71 1.33 5.31
CA GLN A 76 -21.28 1.38 5.01
C GLN A 76 -20.79 2.81 4.69
N ASP A 77 -21.62 3.66 4.13
CA ASP A 77 -21.26 5.06 3.84
C ASP A 77 -21.09 5.89 5.10
N GLU A 78 -21.83 5.59 6.15
CA GLU A 78 -21.63 6.18 7.48
C GLU A 78 -20.28 5.74 8.07
N VAL A 79 -19.94 4.46 7.95
CA VAL A 79 -18.63 3.93 8.37
C VAL A 79 -17.47 4.57 7.57
N LYS A 80 -17.62 4.73 6.27
CA LYS A 80 -16.59 5.38 5.43
C LYS A 80 -16.26 6.80 5.90
N LYS A 81 -17.24 7.54 6.43
CA LYS A 81 -17.03 8.90 6.95
C LYS A 81 -16.18 8.92 8.24
N GLN A 82 -16.04 7.78 8.92
CA GLN A 82 -15.20 7.68 10.12
C GLN A 82 -13.72 7.61 9.78
N TRP A 83 -13.38 7.30 8.51
CA TRP A 83 -11.99 7.20 8.10
C TRP A 83 -11.31 8.58 8.15
N GLN A 84 -10.21 8.65 8.90
CA GLN A 84 -9.38 9.85 9.02
C GLN A 84 -7.95 9.53 8.62
N GLN A 85 -7.38 10.42 7.82
CA GLN A 85 -5.99 10.32 7.40
C GLN A 85 -5.08 10.91 8.49
N SER A 86 -4.03 10.15 8.87
CA SER A 86 -2.96 10.64 9.75
C SER A 86 -1.85 11.31 8.94
N ARG A 87 -1.39 10.64 7.87
CA ARG A 87 -0.27 11.11 7.07
C ARG A 87 -0.37 10.63 5.63
N ARG A 88 0.18 11.44 4.72
CA ARG A 88 0.32 11.13 3.30
C ARG A 88 1.76 11.37 2.87
N TRP A 89 2.25 10.51 1.98
CA TRP A 89 3.53 10.65 1.29
C TRP A 89 3.24 10.63 -0.19
N SER A 90 3.71 11.66 -0.90
CA SER A 90 3.60 11.75 -2.36
C SER A 90 4.94 11.44 -3.01
N PRO A 91 4.96 10.89 -4.22
CA PRO A 91 6.19 10.62 -4.95
C PRO A 91 7.04 11.89 -5.15
N THR A 92 8.33 11.78 -4.88
CA THR A 92 9.32 12.83 -5.13
C THR A 92 10.32 12.43 -6.21
N SER A 93 10.44 11.13 -6.52
CA SER A 93 11.29 10.60 -7.57
C SER A 93 10.70 10.79 -8.95
N THR A 94 11.56 11.02 -9.95
CA THR A 94 11.15 11.03 -11.36
C THR A 94 10.82 9.62 -11.86
N LEU A 95 10.07 9.53 -12.96
CA LEU A 95 9.75 8.25 -13.60
C LEU A 95 11.02 7.48 -13.97
N ASP A 96 12.02 8.14 -14.56
CA ASP A 96 13.27 7.51 -15.01
C ASP A 96 14.04 6.87 -13.85
N VAL A 97 14.16 7.56 -12.72
CA VAL A 97 14.82 7.04 -11.51
C VAL A 97 14.09 5.82 -10.97
N ARG A 98 12.77 5.89 -10.91
CA ARG A 98 11.89 4.81 -10.46
C ARG A 98 12.04 3.56 -11.33
N GLU A 99 11.94 3.72 -12.65
CA GLU A 99 12.03 2.59 -13.58
C GLU A 99 13.43 1.99 -13.64
N ALA A 100 14.48 2.81 -13.55
CA ALA A 100 15.86 2.32 -13.46
C ALA A 100 16.07 1.46 -12.21
N GLY A 101 15.58 1.88 -11.04
CA GLY A 101 15.64 1.12 -9.80
C GLY A 101 14.85 -0.19 -9.89
N TYR A 102 13.64 -0.15 -10.42
CA TYR A 102 12.81 -1.34 -10.58
C TYR A 102 13.41 -2.36 -11.54
N LYS A 103 14.03 -1.91 -12.63
CA LYS A 103 14.78 -2.77 -13.54
C LYS A 103 15.93 -3.51 -12.84
N GLN A 104 16.67 -2.84 -11.96
CA GLN A 104 17.72 -3.48 -11.17
C GLN A 104 17.15 -4.50 -10.18
N TRP A 105 16.01 -4.20 -9.54
CA TRP A 105 15.29 -5.15 -8.70
C TRP A 105 14.92 -6.42 -9.47
N LYS A 106 14.26 -6.30 -10.61
CA LYS A 106 13.88 -7.45 -11.45
C LYS A 106 15.10 -8.31 -11.83
N LYS A 107 16.19 -7.67 -12.24
CA LYS A 107 17.44 -8.37 -12.56
C LYS A 107 18.04 -9.11 -11.34
N ALA A 108 17.92 -8.54 -10.14
CA ALA A 108 18.37 -9.20 -8.92
C ALA A 108 17.52 -10.43 -8.61
N VAL A 109 16.20 -10.32 -8.73
CA VAL A 109 15.25 -11.43 -8.53
C VAL A 109 15.52 -12.55 -9.51
N GLU A 110 15.67 -12.26 -10.81
CA GLU A 110 15.96 -13.26 -11.84
C GLU A 110 17.22 -14.10 -11.53
N ARG A 111 18.25 -13.48 -10.94
CA ARG A 111 19.49 -14.16 -10.57
C ARG A 111 19.38 -15.07 -9.35
N THR A 112 18.29 -14.98 -8.63
CA THR A 112 18.00 -15.86 -7.48
C THR A 112 17.09 -17.02 -7.83
N LEU A 113 16.51 -17.03 -9.04
CA LEU A 113 15.69 -18.14 -9.52
C LEU A 113 16.58 -19.35 -9.83
N ASN A 114 16.01 -20.55 -9.61
CA ASN A 114 16.69 -21.82 -9.83
C ASN A 114 18.01 -21.97 -9.02
N TRP A 115 18.05 -21.35 -7.83
CA TRP A 115 19.19 -21.47 -6.92
C TRP A 115 19.35 -22.87 -6.33
N VAL A 116 18.25 -23.61 -6.21
CA VAL A 116 18.22 -24.98 -5.72
C VAL A 116 17.67 -25.89 -6.83
N ASP A 117 18.39 -26.98 -7.14
CA ASP A 117 17.97 -28.02 -8.06
C ASP A 117 16.82 -28.87 -7.48
#